data_9769922e018f5972494661e2891c0119
#
_entry.id   9769922e018f5972494661e2891c0119
#
_cell.length_a   1.000
_cell.length_b   1.000
_cell.length_c   1.000
_cell.angle_alpha   90.00
_cell.angle_beta   90.00
_cell.angle_gamma   90.00
#
_symmetry.space_group_name_H-M   'P 1'
#
loop_
_entity.id
_entity.type
_entity.pdbx_description
1 polymer ?
#
loop_
_entity_poly.entity_id
_entity_poly.type
_entity_poly.pdbx_seq_one_letter_code
_entity_poly.pdbx_strand_id
1 'polypeptide(L)'
;MPWLQRGDDVLAAVDVLVTRRLRAKGLIGQEEIEQVLILRPCRQVHTFGMKVPIDVAFCDRYGFVLHAVTMAPKRVSKPVWRSYFAIEAPRGSFERWKLQLGDVVEIKG
;
A
#
# COMPACT_ATOMS: atom_id res chain seq x y z
N MET A 1 14.60 3.79 -10.35
CA MET A 1 13.18 3.85 -9.98
C MET A 1 12.82 2.61 -9.20
N PRO A 2 12.22 2.74 -8.01
CA PRO A 2 11.86 1.55 -7.22
C PRO A 2 10.65 0.82 -7.80
N TRP A 3 10.61 -0.48 -7.55
CA TRP A 3 9.47 -1.32 -7.92
C TRP A 3 9.17 -2.36 -6.85
N LEU A 4 7.93 -2.83 -6.86
CA LEU A 4 7.44 -3.88 -5.97
C LEU A 4 7.49 -5.21 -6.71
N GLN A 5 8.06 -6.23 -6.06
CA GLN A 5 8.27 -7.53 -6.68
C GLN A 5 7.91 -8.64 -5.72
N ARG A 6 7.31 -9.69 -6.24
CA ARG A 6 7.03 -10.93 -5.52
C ARG A 6 7.69 -12.08 -6.28
N GLY A 7 8.75 -12.66 -5.69
CA GLY A 7 9.57 -13.63 -6.40
C GLY A 7 10.12 -13.01 -7.68
N ASP A 8 9.84 -13.61 -8.83
CA ASP A 8 10.27 -13.09 -10.14
C ASP A 8 9.22 -12.16 -10.77
N ASP A 9 8.06 -11.99 -10.14
CA ASP A 9 6.98 -11.17 -10.70
C ASP A 9 7.14 -9.72 -10.27
N VAL A 10 7.32 -8.82 -11.23
CA VAL A 10 7.27 -7.37 -10.99
C VAL A 10 5.82 -6.95 -10.97
N LEU A 11 5.34 -6.47 -9.82
CA LEU A 11 3.94 -6.11 -9.64
C LEU A 11 3.65 -4.69 -10.11
N ALA A 12 4.51 -3.74 -9.77
CA ALA A 12 4.32 -2.33 -10.12
C ALA A 12 5.58 -1.51 -9.88
N ALA A 13 5.72 -0.41 -10.60
CA ALA A 13 6.60 0.67 -10.21
C ALA A 13 5.98 1.38 -9.00
N VAL A 14 6.78 1.81 -8.03
CA VAL A 14 6.28 2.41 -6.79
C VAL A 14 7.04 3.67 -6.44
N ASP A 15 6.39 4.53 -5.66
CA ASP A 15 7.04 5.63 -4.95
C ASP A 15 7.11 5.29 -3.48
N VAL A 16 8.27 5.45 -2.87
CA VAL A 16 8.47 5.15 -1.45
C VAL A 16 8.44 6.45 -0.65
N LEU A 17 7.48 6.56 0.26
CA LEU A 17 7.23 7.75 1.08
C LEU A 17 7.70 7.48 2.49
N VAL A 18 8.76 8.20 2.91
CA VAL A 18 9.40 7.95 4.21
C VAL A 18 9.22 9.10 5.20
N THR A 19 8.83 10.31 4.74
CA THR A 19 8.56 11.42 5.64
C THR A 19 7.14 11.35 6.18
N ARG A 20 6.95 11.85 7.41
CA ARG A 20 5.62 11.89 8.01
C ARG A 20 4.61 12.64 7.13
N ARG A 21 5.03 13.78 6.56
CA ARG A 21 4.18 14.60 5.71
C ARG A 21 3.73 13.87 4.46
N LEU A 22 4.66 13.21 3.76
CA LEU A 22 4.35 12.48 2.53
C LEU A 22 3.46 11.27 2.83
N ARG A 23 3.74 10.54 3.92
CA ARG A 23 2.91 9.40 4.32
C ARG A 23 1.48 9.84 4.66
N ALA A 24 1.33 10.96 5.36
CA ALA A 24 0.01 11.47 5.73
C ALA A 24 -0.82 11.85 4.51
N LYS A 25 -0.17 12.41 3.49
CA LYS A 25 -0.87 12.77 2.25
C LYS A 25 -1.23 11.54 1.43
N GLY A 26 -0.28 10.60 1.21
CA GLY A 26 -0.51 9.43 0.37
C GLY A 26 -1.19 9.79 -0.94
N LEU A 27 -2.33 9.17 -1.22
CA LEU A 27 -3.13 9.38 -2.43
C LEU A 27 -4.27 10.38 -2.24
N ILE A 28 -4.31 11.09 -1.11
CA ILE A 28 -5.40 12.02 -0.78
C ILE A 28 -5.54 13.11 -1.84
N GLY A 29 -6.77 13.37 -2.25
CA GLY A 29 -7.12 14.44 -3.19
C GLY A 29 -7.05 14.07 -4.66
N GLN A 30 -6.56 12.90 -5.00
CA GLN A 30 -6.51 12.44 -6.38
C GLN A 30 -7.86 11.90 -6.82
N GLU A 31 -8.32 12.29 -8.01
CA GLU A 31 -9.58 11.80 -8.59
C GLU A 31 -9.38 10.46 -9.30
N GLU A 32 -8.24 10.31 -9.95
CA GLU A 32 -7.83 9.06 -10.58
C GLU A 32 -6.56 8.58 -9.89
N ILE A 33 -6.56 7.32 -9.49
CA ILE A 33 -5.43 6.71 -8.80
C ILE A 33 -4.77 5.74 -9.77
N GLU A 34 -3.56 6.08 -10.21
CA GLU A 34 -2.74 5.23 -11.07
C GLU A 34 -1.44 4.79 -10.38
N GLN A 35 -1.08 5.51 -9.33
CA GLN A 35 0.17 5.29 -8.63
C GLN A 35 0.05 4.20 -7.58
N VAL A 36 1.13 3.47 -7.38
CA VAL A 36 1.30 2.58 -6.24
C VAL A 36 2.32 3.20 -5.30
N LEU A 37 1.94 3.39 -4.05
CA LEU A 37 2.76 4.01 -3.03
C LEU A 37 3.15 3.02 -1.95
N ILE A 38 4.37 3.16 -1.48
CA ILE A 38 4.86 2.47 -0.28
C ILE A 38 5.04 3.50 0.82
N LEU A 39 4.31 3.34 1.92
CA LEU A 39 4.42 4.21 3.09
C LEU A 39 5.22 3.48 4.16
N ARG A 40 6.38 4.02 4.52
CA ARG A 40 7.32 3.34 5.42
C ARG A 40 7.92 4.31 6.44
N PRO A 41 7.78 4.10 7.76
CA PRO A 41 6.96 3.07 8.38
C PRO A 41 5.47 3.40 8.38
N CYS A 42 4.61 2.39 8.42
CA CYS A 42 3.17 2.61 8.46
C CYS A 42 2.44 1.43 9.10
N ARG A 43 1.60 1.70 10.11
CA ARG A 43 0.82 0.67 10.82
C ARG A 43 -0.68 0.88 10.71
N GLN A 44 -1.10 2.02 10.20
CA GLN A 44 -2.51 2.37 10.07
C GLN A 44 -2.67 3.35 8.91
N VAL A 45 -3.77 3.21 8.18
CA VAL A 45 -4.09 4.07 7.04
C VAL A 45 -5.50 4.64 7.23
N HIS A 46 -5.69 5.89 6.84
CA HIS A 46 -7.02 6.47 6.72
C HIS A 46 -7.25 6.94 5.28
N THR A 47 -8.52 7.00 4.90
CA THR A 47 -8.93 7.43 3.56
C THR A 47 -9.77 8.71 3.60
N PHE A 48 -9.65 9.51 4.67
CA PHE A 48 -10.27 10.82 4.71
C PHE A 48 -9.65 11.72 3.63
N GLY A 49 -10.50 12.36 2.85
CA GLY A 49 -10.06 13.16 1.70
C GLY A 49 -9.86 12.38 0.42
N MET A 50 -9.99 11.06 0.46
CA MET A 50 -9.99 10.25 -0.76
C MET A 50 -11.31 10.41 -1.49
N LYS A 51 -11.25 10.36 -2.82
CA LYS A 51 -12.45 10.47 -3.67
C LYS A 51 -12.91 9.12 -4.21
N VAL A 52 -12.02 8.12 -4.19
CA VAL A 52 -12.29 6.78 -4.71
C VAL A 52 -11.74 5.74 -3.73
N PRO A 53 -12.26 4.51 -3.76
CA PRO A 53 -11.68 3.42 -2.97
C PRO A 53 -10.26 3.09 -3.43
N ILE A 54 -9.45 2.57 -2.49
CA ILE A 54 -8.09 2.11 -2.78
C ILE A 54 -7.84 0.74 -2.14
N ASP A 55 -6.89 0.02 -2.68
CA ASP A 55 -6.37 -1.19 -2.07
C ASP A 55 -5.23 -0.83 -1.11
N VAL A 56 -5.26 -1.43 0.08
CA VAL A 56 -4.24 -1.21 1.12
C VAL A 56 -3.76 -2.54 1.65
N ALA A 57 -2.45 -2.75 1.68
CA ALA A 57 -1.85 -3.92 2.31
C ALA A 57 -0.82 -3.48 3.34
N PHE A 58 -0.74 -4.22 4.43
CA PHE A 58 0.24 -4.01 5.49
C PHE A 58 1.23 -5.17 5.48
N CYS A 59 2.51 -4.85 5.47
CA CYS A 59 3.59 -5.81 5.41
C CYS A 59 4.57 -5.60 6.55
N ASP A 60 5.17 -6.68 7.04
CA ASP A 60 6.24 -6.57 8.03
C ASP A 60 7.56 -6.13 7.37
N ARG A 61 8.62 -6.02 8.17
CA ARG A 61 9.92 -5.56 7.67
C ARG A 61 10.56 -6.51 6.66
N TYR A 62 10.12 -7.76 6.62
CA TYR A 62 10.61 -8.76 5.68
C TYR A 62 9.76 -8.84 4.41
N GLY A 63 8.71 -8.03 4.32
CA GLY A 63 7.82 -8.00 3.17
C GLY A 63 6.67 -8.99 3.24
N PHE A 64 6.47 -9.64 4.39
CA PHE A 64 5.38 -10.59 4.57
C PHE A 64 4.04 -9.84 4.66
N VAL A 65 3.09 -10.17 3.80
CA VAL A 65 1.77 -9.52 3.76
C VAL A 65 0.93 -10.00 4.94
N LEU A 66 0.68 -9.08 5.88
CA LEU A 66 -0.04 -9.36 7.13
C LEU A 66 -1.54 -9.13 7.00
N HIS A 67 -1.95 -8.16 6.21
CA HIS A 67 -3.34 -7.77 6.04
C HIS A 67 -3.50 -7.04 4.71
N ALA A 68 -4.61 -7.28 4.03
CA ALA A 68 -4.93 -6.61 2.77
C ALA A 68 -6.43 -6.34 2.72
N VAL A 69 -6.81 -5.14 2.29
CA VAL A 69 -8.20 -4.70 2.28
C VAL A 69 -8.40 -3.64 1.20
N THR A 70 -9.61 -3.59 0.64
CA THR A 70 -10.06 -2.45 -0.17
C THR A 70 -10.78 -1.49 0.76
N MET A 71 -10.33 -0.24 0.81
CA MET A 71 -10.89 0.78 1.69
C MET A 71 -11.69 1.79 0.89
N ALA A 72 -12.96 1.96 1.23
CA ALA A 72 -13.79 3.04 0.73
C ALA A 72 -13.28 4.39 1.27
N PRO A 73 -13.64 5.53 0.64
CA PRO A 73 -13.34 6.84 1.23
C PRO A 73 -13.90 6.99 2.64
N LYS A 74 -13.29 7.87 3.43
CA LYS A 74 -13.72 8.22 4.78
C LYS A 74 -13.70 7.05 5.76
N ARG A 75 -12.65 6.24 5.69
CA ARG A 75 -12.45 5.10 6.58
C ARG A 75 -11.10 5.21 7.30
N VAL A 76 -11.00 4.49 8.40
CA VAL A 76 -9.76 4.27 9.13
C VAL A 76 -9.55 2.78 9.24
N SER A 77 -8.36 2.31 8.89
CA SER A 77 -8.01 0.91 9.05
C SER A 77 -7.81 0.55 10.52
N LYS A 78 -7.90 -0.73 10.85
CA LYS A 78 -7.39 -1.21 12.13
C LYS A 78 -5.88 -1.03 12.17
N PRO A 79 -5.29 -0.72 13.33
CA PRO A 79 -3.83 -0.72 13.44
C PRO A 79 -3.30 -2.15 13.23
N VAL A 80 -2.25 -2.27 12.46
CA VAL A 80 -1.54 -3.53 12.25
C VAL A 80 -0.16 -3.39 12.89
N TRP A 81 -0.06 -3.80 14.16
CA TRP A 81 1.10 -3.47 15.01
C TRP A 81 2.41 -4.05 14.50
N ARG A 82 2.38 -5.19 13.81
CA ARG A 82 3.57 -5.81 13.23
C ARG A 82 3.94 -5.24 11.87
N SER A 83 3.13 -4.33 11.33
CA SER A 83 3.41 -3.71 10.05
C SER A 83 4.64 -2.81 10.12
N TYR A 84 5.45 -2.87 9.08
CA TYR A 84 6.55 -1.94 8.86
C TYR A 84 6.25 -1.00 7.70
N PHE A 85 5.62 -1.49 6.64
CA PHE A 85 5.21 -0.63 5.54
C PHE A 85 3.81 -0.99 5.06
N ALA A 86 3.16 -0.01 4.43
CA ALA A 86 1.87 -0.20 3.78
C ALA A 86 2.02 0.04 2.29
N ILE A 87 1.25 -0.71 1.51
CA ILE A 87 1.11 -0.54 0.06
C ILE A 87 -0.25 0.10 -0.16
N GLU A 88 -0.28 1.26 -0.84
CA GLU A 88 -1.52 1.86 -1.33
C GLU A 88 -1.52 1.76 -2.85
N ALA A 89 -2.60 1.23 -3.41
CA ALA A 89 -2.70 0.97 -4.83
C ALA A 89 -4.10 1.26 -5.35
N PRO A 90 -4.27 1.46 -6.66
CA PRO A 90 -5.59 1.58 -7.24
C PRO A 90 -6.44 0.35 -6.92
N ARG A 91 -7.74 0.58 -6.70
CA ARG A 91 -8.70 -0.51 -6.46
C ARG A 91 -8.59 -1.58 -7.55
N GLY A 92 -8.55 -2.83 -7.14
CA GLY A 92 -8.44 -3.97 -8.05
C GLY A 92 -7.01 -4.40 -8.33
N SER A 93 -6.00 -3.65 -7.86
CA SER A 93 -4.60 -4.01 -8.07
C SER A 93 -4.25 -5.34 -7.44
N PHE A 94 -4.69 -5.57 -6.19
CA PHE A 94 -4.36 -6.79 -5.46
C PHE A 94 -5.00 -8.02 -6.10
N GLU A 95 -6.19 -7.89 -6.66
CA GLU A 95 -6.83 -8.96 -7.40
C GLU A 95 -6.05 -9.30 -8.67
N ARG A 96 -5.65 -8.28 -9.44
CA ARG A 96 -4.84 -8.50 -10.65
C ARG A 96 -3.49 -9.14 -10.34
N TRP A 97 -2.86 -8.75 -9.22
CA TRP A 97 -1.59 -9.33 -8.78
C TRP A 97 -1.77 -10.68 -8.10
N LYS A 98 -3.00 -11.07 -7.78
CA LYS A 98 -3.31 -12.25 -6.96
C LYS A 98 -2.58 -12.20 -5.63
N LEU A 99 -2.53 -11.00 -5.04
CA LEU A 99 -1.86 -10.79 -3.76
C LEU A 99 -2.67 -11.46 -2.65
N GLN A 100 -1.98 -12.24 -1.83
CA GLN A 100 -2.59 -13.00 -0.74
C GLN A 100 -1.83 -12.77 0.55
N LEU A 101 -2.53 -12.95 1.67
CA LEU A 101 -1.88 -12.97 2.98
C LEU A 101 -0.81 -14.07 2.98
N GLY A 102 0.34 -13.74 3.52
CA GLY A 102 1.47 -14.65 3.54
C GLY A 102 2.41 -14.56 2.35
N ASP A 103 2.02 -13.83 1.30
CA ASP A 103 2.96 -13.54 0.22
C ASP A 103 4.12 -12.70 0.77
N VAL A 104 5.29 -12.88 0.18
CA VAL A 104 6.46 -12.06 0.50
C VAL A 104 6.77 -11.17 -0.69
N VAL A 105 6.75 -9.86 -0.45
CA VAL A 105 7.06 -8.86 -1.47
C VAL A 105 8.34 -8.12 -1.11
N GLU A 106 9.04 -7.63 -2.13
CA GLU A 106 10.27 -6.86 -1.97
C GLU A 106 10.14 -5.53 -2.69
N ILE A 107 10.77 -4.51 -2.12
CA ILE A 107 10.91 -3.21 -2.77
C ILE A 107 12.34 -3.13 -3.26
N LYS A 108 12.50 -3.04 -4.58
CA LYS A 108 13.80 -3.03 -5.27
C LYS A 108 14.02 -1.70 -5.99
N GLY A 109 15.26 -1.46 -6.34
CA GLY A 109 15.69 -0.23 -7.00
C GLY A 109 16.34 0.71 -6.02
#